data_9ec095502ba630fc3844a502e7bf4bbf
#
_entry.id   9ec095502ba630fc3844a502e7bf4bbf
#
_cell.length_a   1.000
_cell.length_b   1.000
_cell.length_c   1.000
_cell.angle_alpha   90.00
_cell.angle_beta   90.00
_cell.angle_gamma   90.00
#
_symmetry.space_group_name_H-M   'P 1'
#
loop_
_entity.id
_entity.type
_entity.pdbx_description
1 polymer ?
#
loop_
_entity_poly.entity_id
_entity_poly.type
_entity_poly.pdbx_seq_one_letter_code
_entity_poly.pdbx_strand_id
1 'polypeptide(L)'
;MISVRESVFETNSSSCHSLTIAKKSFLDKLKNGEVFYKGKYDCYSDSDEVFINDLSNVSEEDVLTIDQVKELLKEWLKKTPTSDYEKELQDRFKEVDLDSKPLQEIVDDIYGESVEDFASTYLLKGSDIEPSYRILGNEDYESSAIWSKEIPLPDGDVEVIKLLSISC
;
A
#
# COMPACT_ATOMS: atom_id res chain seq x y z
N MET A 1 -11.19 -28.64 -0.97
CA MET A 1 -12.50 -28.03 -0.67
C MET A 1 -12.31 -27.21 0.61
N ILE A 2 -12.31 -25.89 0.51
CA ILE A 2 -12.18 -24.98 1.66
C ILE A 2 -13.60 -24.71 2.14
N SER A 3 -13.96 -25.16 3.33
CA SER A 3 -15.23 -24.85 3.95
C SER A 3 -14.99 -23.68 4.90
N VAL A 4 -15.47 -22.51 4.52
CA VAL A 4 -15.55 -21.34 5.41
C VAL A 4 -16.83 -21.51 6.22
N ARG A 5 -16.73 -21.56 7.56
CA ARG A 5 -17.91 -21.61 8.43
C ARG A 5 -18.49 -20.20 8.55
N GLU A 6 -19.74 -20.03 8.13
CA GLU A 6 -20.48 -18.76 8.19
C GLU A 6 -20.64 -18.15 9.59
N SER A 7 -20.25 -18.83 10.66
CA SER A 7 -20.51 -18.41 12.05
C SER A 7 -19.32 -17.76 12.77
N VAL A 8 -18.25 -17.39 12.05
CA VAL A 8 -17.03 -16.79 12.67
C VAL A 8 -17.01 -15.27 12.58
N PHE A 9 -17.95 -14.67 11.86
CA PHE A 9 -17.98 -13.22 11.65
C PHE A 9 -19.07 -12.57 12.51
N GLU A 10 -18.81 -12.42 13.82
CA GLU A 10 -19.53 -11.42 14.62
C GLU A 10 -18.87 -10.07 14.35
N THR A 11 -19.42 -9.34 13.39
CA THR A 11 -18.98 -8.00 13.04
C THR A 11 -19.48 -7.01 14.09
N ASN A 12 -18.61 -6.47 14.90
CA ASN A 12 -18.83 -5.13 15.42
C ASN A 12 -18.80 -4.17 14.22
N SER A 13 -19.74 -3.27 14.13
CA SER A 13 -20.22 -2.47 12.99
C SER A 13 -19.22 -1.54 12.30
N SER A 14 -17.92 -1.80 12.33
CA SER A 14 -16.89 -0.95 11.74
C SER A 14 -15.64 -1.68 11.24
N SER A 15 -15.71 -3.00 11.03
CA SER A 15 -14.57 -3.74 10.46
C SER A 15 -14.93 -4.40 9.13
N CYS A 16 -14.10 -4.18 8.12
CA CYS A 16 -14.14 -4.87 6.84
C CYS A 16 -13.23 -6.10 6.90
N HIS A 17 -13.57 -7.14 6.15
CA HIS A 17 -12.70 -8.29 5.98
C HIS A 17 -12.19 -8.37 4.55
N SER A 18 -10.91 -8.63 4.37
CA SER A 18 -10.35 -8.85 3.05
C SER A 18 -9.51 -10.12 3.01
N LEU A 19 -9.61 -10.81 1.88
CA LEU A 19 -8.77 -11.96 1.55
C LEU A 19 -7.74 -11.52 0.53
N THR A 20 -6.49 -11.43 0.94
CA THR A 20 -5.37 -11.11 0.05
C THR A 20 -4.67 -12.39 -0.38
N ILE A 21 -4.49 -12.56 -1.68
CA ILE A 21 -3.72 -13.65 -2.30
C ILE A 21 -2.57 -12.97 -3.06
N ALA A 22 -1.33 -13.28 -2.72
CA ALA A 22 -0.17 -12.65 -3.34
C ALA A 22 1.07 -13.55 -3.29
N LYS A 23 2.01 -13.35 -4.20
CA LYS A 23 3.34 -13.95 -4.10
C LYS A 23 4.13 -13.35 -2.94
N LYS A 24 4.84 -14.18 -2.20
CA LYS A 24 5.67 -13.74 -1.07
C LYS A 24 6.73 -12.74 -1.51
N SER A 25 7.36 -12.98 -2.66
CA SER A 25 8.34 -12.04 -3.23
C SER A 25 7.76 -10.64 -3.47
N PHE A 26 6.50 -10.54 -3.86
CA PHE A 26 5.81 -9.24 -4.00
C PHE A 26 5.53 -8.59 -2.64
N LEU A 27 5.03 -9.37 -1.66
CA LEU A 27 4.78 -8.86 -0.31
C LEU A 27 6.06 -8.38 0.38
N ASP A 28 7.18 -9.08 0.17
CA ASP A 28 8.48 -8.68 0.71
C ASP A 28 8.96 -7.35 0.12
N LYS A 29 8.77 -7.13 -1.19
CA LYS A 29 9.08 -5.85 -1.85
C LYS A 29 8.21 -4.70 -1.33
N LEU A 30 6.90 -4.94 -1.15
CA LEU A 30 6.00 -3.96 -0.54
C LEU A 30 6.46 -3.61 0.88
N LYS A 31 6.75 -4.63 1.69
CA LYS A 31 7.19 -4.45 3.08
C LYS A 31 8.50 -3.67 3.20
N ASN A 32 9.40 -3.87 2.24
CA ASN A 32 10.70 -3.18 2.19
C ASN A 32 10.60 -1.77 1.58
N GLY A 33 9.42 -1.35 1.09
CA GLY A 33 9.25 -0.07 0.41
C GLY A 33 9.95 0.01 -0.96
N GLU A 34 10.22 -1.15 -1.57
CA GLU A 34 10.85 -1.22 -2.89
C GLU A 34 9.84 -0.95 -4.02
N VAL A 35 8.57 -1.29 -3.78
CA VAL A 35 7.46 -1.09 -4.70
C VAL A 35 6.21 -0.62 -3.96
N PHE A 36 5.32 0.06 -4.67
CA PHE A 36 4.01 0.51 -4.20
C PHE A 36 2.93 -0.01 -5.17
N TYR A 37 1.83 -0.49 -4.65
CA TYR A 37 0.74 -1.04 -5.48
C TYR A 37 -0.21 0.07 -5.94
N LYS A 38 -0.40 0.17 -7.26
CA LYS A 38 -1.37 1.08 -7.88
C LYS A 38 -2.71 0.37 -8.02
N GLY A 39 -3.40 0.19 -6.96
CA GLY A 39 -4.70 -0.45 -6.97
C GLY A 39 -5.71 0.37 -6.19
N LYS A 40 -6.99 0.19 -6.48
CA LYS A 40 -8.05 0.68 -5.63
C LYS A 40 -8.48 -0.44 -4.72
N TYR A 41 -8.37 -0.17 -3.44
CA TYR A 41 -8.97 -1.01 -2.43
C TYR A 41 -10.36 -0.46 -2.11
N ASP A 42 -11.38 -1.16 -2.53
CA ASP A 42 -12.76 -0.74 -2.30
C ASP A 42 -13.25 -1.36 -0.99
N CYS A 43 -12.98 -0.67 0.14
CA CYS A 43 -13.46 -1.11 1.45
C CYS A 43 -14.81 -0.50 1.84
N TYR A 44 -15.44 0.22 0.91
CA TYR A 44 -16.76 0.83 1.15
C TYR A 44 -17.85 0.00 0.48
N SER A 45 -18.17 -1.16 1.02
CA SER A 45 -19.46 -1.78 0.75
C SER A 45 -20.24 -1.93 2.06
N ASP A 46 -21.49 -1.52 2.03
CA ASP A 46 -22.46 -1.72 3.12
C ASP A 46 -22.86 -3.21 3.30
N SER A 47 -22.11 -4.13 2.73
CA SER A 47 -22.40 -5.56 2.76
C SER A 47 -21.35 -6.31 3.59
N ASP A 48 -21.80 -7.33 4.30
CA ASP A 48 -20.97 -8.31 5.04
C ASP A 48 -20.08 -9.18 4.09
N GLU A 49 -19.66 -8.63 2.94
CA GLU A 49 -18.89 -9.34 1.95
C GLU A 49 -17.39 -9.29 2.24
N VAL A 50 -16.75 -10.43 2.04
CA VAL A 50 -15.29 -10.54 2.10
C VAL A 50 -14.72 -10.06 0.77
N PHE A 51 -13.90 -9.02 0.77
CA PHE A 51 -13.19 -8.55 -0.41
C PHE A 51 -12.05 -9.49 -0.76
N ILE A 52 -11.96 -9.87 -2.03
CA ILE A 52 -10.88 -10.74 -2.51
C ILE A 52 -9.92 -9.89 -3.34
N ASN A 53 -8.68 -9.74 -2.86
CA ASN A 53 -7.58 -9.07 -3.55
C ASN A 53 -6.63 -10.15 -4.07
N ASP A 54 -6.83 -10.54 -5.32
CA ASP A 54 -5.91 -11.47 -5.99
C ASP A 54 -4.74 -10.69 -6.62
N LEU A 55 -3.62 -10.68 -5.92
CA LEU A 55 -2.36 -10.05 -6.32
C LEU A 55 -1.30 -11.08 -6.77
N SER A 56 -1.71 -12.32 -7.05
CA SER A 56 -0.78 -13.38 -7.48
C SER A 56 -0.12 -13.12 -8.83
N ASN A 57 -0.75 -12.28 -9.67
CA ASN A 57 -0.28 -11.93 -11.01
C ASN A 57 -0.16 -10.41 -11.21
N VAL A 58 0.38 -9.70 -10.23
CA VAL A 58 0.64 -8.26 -10.32
C VAL A 58 1.62 -7.99 -11.46
N SER A 59 1.22 -7.11 -12.39
CA SER A 59 2.05 -6.69 -13.51
C SER A 59 2.93 -5.49 -13.15
N GLU A 60 3.94 -5.21 -13.97
CA GLU A 60 4.77 -4.00 -13.80
C GLU A 60 3.94 -2.70 -13.92
N GLU A 61 2.81 -2.75 -14.63
CA GLU A 61 1.90 -1.60 -14.78
C GLU A 61 1.11 -1.32 -13.49
N ASP A 62 0.92 -2.33 -12.65
CA ASP A 62 0.17 -2.24 -11.39
C ASP A 62 1.02 -1.74 -10.23
N VAL A 63 2.31 -1.55 -10.43
CA VAL A 63 3.24 -1.12 -9.38
C VAL A 63 4.02 0.13 -9.76
N LEU A 64 4.45 0.86 -8.74
CA LEU A 64 5.47 1.90 -8.83
C LEU A 64 6.70 1.43 -8.07
N THR A 65 7.86 1.50 -8.70
CA THR A 65 9.14 1.31 -8.00
C THR A 65 9.54 2.57 -7.27
N ILE A 66 10.43 2.44 -6.29
CA ILE A 66 10.98 3.58 -5.55
C ILE A 66 11.67 4.59 -6.48
N ASP A 67 12.35 4.11 -7.54
CA ASP A 67 13.01 4.97 -8.52
C ASP A 67 11.99 5.77 -9.34
N GLN A 68 10.87 5.15 -9.73
CA GLN A 68 9.79 5.86 -10.42
C GLN A 68 9.17 6.93 -9.52
N VAL A 69 8.99 6.66 -8.23
CA VAL A 69 8.49 7.67 -7.27
C VAL A 69 9.48 8.82 -7.14
N LYS A 70 10.80 8.56 -7.07
CA LYS A 70 11.82 9.59 -7.05
C LYS A 70 11.79 10.46 -8.32
N GLU A 71 11.61 9.88 -9.49
CA GLU A 71 11.49 10.64 -10.74
C GLU A 71 10.22 11.51 -10.75
N LEU A 72 9.08 10.97 -10.32
CA LEU A 72 7.85 11.75 -10.17
C LEU A 72 8.02 12.92 -9.17
N LEU A 73 8.74 12.69 -8.07
CA LEU A 73 9.07 13.74 -7.10
C LEU A 73 9.94 14.83 -7.74
N LYS A 74 10.99 14.47 -8.48
CA LYS A 74 11.82 15.44 -9.22
C LYS A 74 11.02 16.24 -10.24
N GLU A 75 10.04 15.64 -10.90
CA GLU A 75 9.14 16.34 -11.82
C GLU A 75 8.19 17.28 -11.08
N TRP A 76 7.63 16.83 -9.94
CA TRP A 76 6.76 17.65 -9.11
C TRP A 76 7.48 18.90 -8.57
N LEU A 77 8.75 18.79 -8.18
CA LEU A 77 9.58 19.90 -7.73
C LEU A 77 9.80 21.00 -8.79
N LYS A 78 9.58 20.69 -10.08
CA LYS A 78 9.67 21.65 -11.19
C LYS A 78 8.33 22.34 -11.47
N LYS A 79 7.22 21.84 -10.93
CA LYS A 79 5.89 22.41 -11.15
C LYS A 79 5.67 23.65 -10.28
N THR A 80 4.83 24.55 -10.77
CA THR A 80 4.36 25.68 -9.96
C THR A 80 3.46 25.15 -8.84
N PRO A 81 3.76 25.47 -7.56
CA PRO A 81 2.93 25.03 -6.44
C PRO A 81 1.55 25.66 -6.50
N THR A 82 0.54 24.92 -6.07
CA THR A 82 -0.87 25.34 -6.07
C THR A 82 -1.29 26.01 -4.76
N SER A 83 -0.48 25.91 -3.71
CA SER A 83 -0.71 26.50 -2.40
C SER A 83 0.61 26.91 -1.71
N ASP A 84 0.50 27.75 -0.68
CA ASP A 84 1.68 28.12 0.13
C ASP A 84 2.30 26.91 0.84
N TYR A 85 1.46 25.98 1.29
CA TYR A 85 1.93 24.74 1.92
C TYR A 85 2.68 23.85 0.94
N GLU A 86 2.17 23.68 -0.28
CA GLU A 86 2.87 22.92 -1.33
C GLU A 86 4.21 23.56 -1.69
N LYS A 87 4.26 24.90 -1.71
CA LYS A 87 5.51 25.64 -1.92
C LYS A 87 6.52 25.37 -0.81
N GLU A 88 6.09 25.40 0.45
CA GLU A 88 6.95 25.10 1.60
C GLU A 88 7.52 23.69 1.51
N LEU A 89 6.67 22.69 1.18
CA LEU A 89 7.11 21.32 0.98
C LEU A 89 8.15 21.22 -0.15
N GLN A 90 7.88 21.84 -1.30
CA GLN A 90 8.82 21.83 -2.42
C GLN A 90 10.15 22.45 -2.04
N ASP A 91 10.15 23.55 -1.29
CA ASP A 91 11.38 24.22 -0.87
C ASP A 91 12.19 23.33 0.08
N ARG A 92 11.55 22.65 1.02
CA ARG A 92 12.20 21.67 1.93
C ARG A 92 12.79 20.48 1.17
N PHE A 93 12.05 19.91 0.20
CA PHE A 93 12.57 18.80 -0.62
C PHE A 93 13.74 19.19 -1.53
N LYS A 94 13.81 20.45 -2.01
CA LYS A 94 14.93 20.94 -2.83
C LYS A 94 16.24 21.06 -2.05
N GLU A 95 16.18 21.16 -0.73
CA GLU A 95 17.36 21.27 0.13
C GLU A 95 17.98 19.90 0.47
N VAL A 96 17.32 18.79 0.12
CA VAL A 96 17.73 17.44 0.46
C VAL A 96 18.18 16.67 -0.78
N ASP A 97 19.29 15.95 -0.67
CA ASP A 97 19.69 14.96 -1.66
C ASP A 97 18.83 13.69 -1.48
N LEU A 98 18.00 13.40 -2.48
CA LEU A 98 17.06 12.26 -2.47
C LEU A 98 17.76 10.88 -2.47
N ASP A 99 19.06 10.84 -2.68
CA ASP A 99 19.86 9.63 -2.66
C ASP A 99 20.69 9.49 -1.37
N SER A 100 20.61 10.47 -0.48
CA SER A 100 21.40 10.49 0.78
C SER A 100 20.93 9.45 1.82
N LYS A 101 19.66 9.07 1.78
CA LYS A 101 19.03 8.08 2.68
C LYS A 101 17.75 7.49 2.04
N PRO A 102 17.14 6.44 2.65
CA PRO A 102 15.88 5.86 2.15
C PRO A 102 14.81 6.94 1.95
N LEU A 103 14.08 6.88 0.83
CA LEU A 103 13.05 7.87 0.49
C LEU A 103 11.98 7.98 1.58
N GLN A 104 11.63 6.87 2.22
CA GLN A 104 10.66 6.87 3.33
C GLN A 104 11.10 7.79 4.47
N GLU A 105 12.39 7.76 4.85
CA GLU A 105 12.92 8.63 5.90
C GLU A 105 12.92 10.10 5.49
N ILE A 106 13.21 10.38 4.21
CA ILE A 106 13.18 11.76 3.69
C ILE A 106 11.76 12.31 3.71
N VAL A 107 10.80 11.52 3.26
CA VAL A 107 9.38 11.91 3.21
C VAL A 107 8.82 12.07 4.63
N ASP A 108 9.12 11.15 5.54
CA ASP A 108 8.69 11.24 6.93
C ASP A 108 9.25 12.50 7.62
N ASP A 109 10.53 12.81 7.45
CA ASP A 109 11.16 14.01 8.00
C ASP A 109 10.57 15.33 7.45
N ILE A 110 10.13 15.33 6.19
CA ILE A 110 9.66 16.56 5.51
C ILE A 110 8.15 16.71 5.57
N TYR A 111 7.43 15.64 5.30
CA TYR A 111 5.98 15.62 5.17
C TYR A 111 5.27 15.08 6.43
N GLY A 112 5.91 14.18 7.15
CA GLY A 112 5.39 13.60 8.39
C GLY A 112 4.49 12.39 8.21
N GLU A 113 4.39 11.86 6.98
CA GLU A 113 3.54 10.72 6.61
C GLU A 113 4.31 9.76 5.71
N SER A 114 3.65 8.70 5.25
CA SER A 114 4.27 7.70 4.38
C SER A 114 4.55 8.23 2.97
N VAL A 115 5.47 7.54 2.26
CA VAL A 115 5.69 7.80 0.82
C VAL A 115 4.43 7.55 0.01
N GLU A 116 3.62 6.58 0.40
CA GLU A 116 2.36 6.23 -0.25
C GLU A 116 1.37 7.39 -0.18
N ASP A 117 1.18 7.98 1.00
CA ASP A 117 0.29 9.12 1.22
C ASP A 117 0.78 10.37 0.48
N PHE A 118 2.08 10.63 0.53
CA PHE A 118 2.69 11.74 -0.20
C PHE A 118 2.52 11.57 -1.71
N ALA A 119 2.82 10.39 -2.25
CA ALA A 119 2.73 10.11 -3.68
C ALA A 119 1.28 10.18 -4.18
N SER A 120 0.33 9.64 -3.42
CA SER A 120 -1.10 9.72 -3.74
C SER A 120 -1.59 11.16 -3.76
N THR A 121 -1.13 11.98 -2.81
CA THR A 121 -1.60 13.38 -2.66
C THR A 121 -0.98 14.31 -3.69
N TYR A 122 0.32 14.20 -3.98
CA TYR A 122 1.06 15.20 -4.74
C TYR A 122 1.63 14.72 -6.08
N LEU A 123 1.93 13.43 -6.21
CA LEU A 123 2.64 12.92 -7.40
C LEU A 123 1.70 12.30 -8.42
N LEU A 124 0.62 11.65 -7.99
CA LEU A 124 -0.26 10.85 -8.81
C LEU A 124 -1.64 11.50 -8.91
N LYS A 125 -1.91 12.21 -10.00
CA LYS A 125 -3.24 12.77 -10.25
C LYS A 125 -4.24 11.67 -10.62
N GLY A 126 -5.20 11.39 -9.72
CA GLY A 126 -6.31 10.49 -9.97
C GLY A 126 -5.96 9.00 -9.96
N SER A 127 -4.77 8.65 -9.52
CA SER A 127 -4.37 7.27 -9.26
C SER A 127 -4.18 7.09 -7.76
N ASP A 128 -4.91 6.15 -7.20
CA ASP A 128 -4.71 5.78 -5.81
C ASP A 128 -3.55 4.79 -5.72
N ILE A 129 -2.66 5.00 -4.74
CA ILE A 129 -1.76 3.94 -4.28
C ILE A 129 -2.46 3.27 -3.11
N GLU A 130 -2.56 1.95 -3.17
CA GLU A 130 -3.09 1.20 -2.05
C GLU A 130 -2.07 1.16 -0.91
N PRO A 131 -2.40 1.67 0.28
CA PRO A 131 -1.51 1.62 1.42
C PRO A 131 -1.09 0.18 1.74
N SER A 132 0.22 -0.03 1.87
CA SER A 132 0.79 -1.38 2.08
C SER A 132 0.24 -2.08 3.32
N TYR A 133 -0.13 -1.34 4.38
CA TYR A 133 -0.73 -1.93 5.58
C TYR A 133 -2.06 -2.65 5.32
N ARG A 134 -2.83 -2.25 4.31
CA ARG A 134 -4.08 -2.93 3.93
C ARG A 134 -3.84 -4.26 3.24
N ILE A 135 -2.69 -4.41 2.59
CA ILE A 135 -2.29 -5.66 1.92
C ILE A 135 -1.52 -6.56 2.88
N LEU A 136 -0.62 -5.98 3.66
CA LEU A 136 0.27 -6.71 4.56
C LEU A 136 -0.38 -7.04 5.90
N GLY A 137 -1.31 -6.19 6.35
CA GLY A 137 -1.79 -6.13 7.73
C GLY A 137 -0.74 -5.47 8.63
N ASN A 138 -1.16 -4.52 9.45
CA ASN A 138 -0.31 -3.89 10.45
C ASN A 138 -1.11 -3.68 11.73
N GLU A 139 -0.63 -4.21 12.84
CA GLU A 139 -1.29 -4.09 14.15
C GLU A 139 -1.42 -2.63 14.60
N ASP A 140 -0.48 -1.77 14.19
CA ASP A 140 -0.49 -0.34 14.54
C ASP A 140 -1.60 0.47 13.82
N TYR A 141 -2.18 -0.09 12.74
CA TYR A 141 -3.26 0.55 11.95
C TYR A 141 -4.59 -0.19 12.02
N GLU A 142 -4.88 -0.80 13.17
CA GLU A 142 -6.14 -1.53 13.37
C GLU A 142 -6.44 -2.58 12.27
N SER A 143 -5.42 -2.99 11.53
CA SER A 143 -5.49 -4.05 10.54
C SER A 143 -4.70 -5.25 11.03
N SER A 144 -5.38 -6.34 11.34
CA SER A 144 -4.73 -7.55 11.83
C SER A 144 -4.98 -8.74 10.93
N ALA A 145 -3.96 -9.56 10.75
CA ALA A 145 -4.12 -10.85 10.10
C ALA A 145 -4.86 -11.80 11.04
N ILE A 146 -6.09 -12.19 10.64
CA ILE A 146 -6.89 -13.18 11.37
C ILE A 146 -6.33 -14.57 11.10
N TRP A 147 -5.90 -14.81 9.86
CA TRP A 147 -5.40 -16.09 9.40
C TRP A 147 -4.48 -15.91 8.19
N SER A 148 -3.47 -16.77 8.07
CA SER A 148 -2.61 -16.82 6.89
C SER A 148 -2.22 -18.25 6.55
N LYS A 149 -1.95 -18.50 5.26
CA LYS A 149 -1.46 -19.77 4.74
C LYS A 149 -0.42 -19.50 3.64
N GLU A 150 0.64 -20.28 3.65
CA GLU A 150 1.67 -20.29 2.60
C GLU A 150 1.57 -21.57 1.77
N ILE A 151 1.66 -21.44 0.44
CA ILE A 151 1.57 -22.54 -0.52
C ILE A 151 2.79 -22.44 -1.45
N PRO A 152 3.72 -23.41 -1.46
CA PRO A 152 4.85 -23.42 -2.40
C PRO A 152 4.38 -23.46 -3.85
N LEU A 153 4.99 -22.62 -4.70
CA LEU A 153 4.71 -22.56 -6.12
C LEU A 153 5.78 -23.32 -6.93
N PRO A 154 5.45 -23.81 -8.15
CA PRO A 154 6.39 -24.52 -9.00
C PRO A 154 7.61 -23.70 -9.46
N ASP A 155 7.51 -22.38 -9.50
CA ASP A 155 8.57 -21.43 -9.85
C ASP A 155 9.56 -21.16 -8.71
N GLY A 156 9.33 -21.76 -7.54
CA GLY A 156 10.15 -21.59 -6.33
C GLY A 156 9.72 -20.44 -5.43
N ASP A 157 8.70 -19.66 -5.82
CA ASP A 157 8.07 -18.66 -4.95
C ASP A 157 7.03 -19.32 -4.03
N VAL A 158 6.41 -18.53 -3.18
CA VAL A 158 5.38 -18.96 -2.26
C VAL A 158 4.15 -18.08 -2.46
N GLU A 159 3.00 -18.69 -2.66
CA GLU A 159 1.73 -17.97 -2.60
C GLU A 159 1.31 -17.80 -1.15
N VAL A 160 1.04 -16.58 -0.75
CA VAL A 160 0.56 -16.22 0.58
C VAL A 160 -0.91 -15.84 0.48
N ILE A 161 -1.73 -16.51 1.28
CA ILE A 161 -3.16 -16.20 1.43
C ILE A 161 -3.35 -15.65 2.83
N LYS A 162 -3.85 -14.41 2.95
CA LYS A 162 -4.10 -13.74 4.23
C LYS A 162 -5.54 -13.30 4.33
N LEU A 163 -6.19 -13.61 5.45
CA LEU A 163 -7.44 -12.99 5.85
C LEU A 163 -7.14 -11.87 6.83
N LEU A 164 -7.51 -10.65 6.46
CA LEU A 164 -7.29 -9.44 7.24
C LEU A 164 -8.62 -8.91 7.77
N SER A 165 -8.62 -8.40 9.00
CA SER A 165 -9.66 -7.51 9.52
C SER A 165 -9.09 -6.10 9.47
N ILE A 166 -9.84 -5.18 8.87
CA ILE A 166 -9.45 -3.78 8.72
C ILE A 166 -10.54 -2.94 9.39
N SER A 167 -10.17 -2.09 10.35
CA SER A 167 -11.05 -1.05 10.85
C SER A 167 -11.24 0.02 9.78
N CYS A 168 -12.48 0.35 9.50
CA CYS A 168 -12.87 1.41 8.55
C CYS A 168 -13.25 2.67 9.30
#